data_ea26efd0a3b462274ce529010202cc10
#
_entry.id   ea26efd0a3b462274ce529010202cc10
#
_cell.length_a   1.000
_cell.length_b   1.000
_cell.length_c   1.000
_cell.angle_alpha   90.00
_cell.angle_beta   90.00
_cell.angle_gamma   90.00
#
_symmetry.space_group_name_H-M   'P 1'
#
loop_
_entity.id
_entity.type
_entity.pdbx_description
1 polymer ?
#
loop_
_entity_poly.entity_id
_entity_poly.type
_entity_poly.pdbx_seq_one_letter_code
_entity_poly.pdbx_strand_id
1 'polypeptide(L)'
;MYTVNCKTCNKEFETLHPKYMCCSAQCGRINKVLTRYQKENGDWNLYFRHLLSKKQGNLTPLDLIKMLDNQDGKCALSGTKLTCIRVRGEISTTNASIDRINAGGEYNIDNIQLVCRAVNSFRNNLTIADFINWCKKVAKNAIQKQT
;
A
#
# COMPACT_ATOMS: atom_id res chain seq x y z
N MET A 1 16.28 23.87 -23.56
CA MET A 1 15.22 23.02 -23.00
C MET A 1 15.81 21.65 -22.78
N TYR A 2 15.52 20.98 -21.68
CA TYR A 2 16.06 19.66 -21.33
C TYR A 2 14.94 18.64 -21.39
N THR A 3 15.16 17.52 -22.04
CA THR A 3 14.24 16.39 -22.05
C THR A 3 14.64 15.40 -20.94
N VAL A 4 13.74 15.16 -20.00
CA VAL A 4 13.99 14.32 -18.82
C VAL A 4 12.79 13.42 -18.52
N ASN A 5 13.05 12.28 -17.86
CA ASN A 5 12.00 11.39 -17.42
C ASN A 5 11.51 11.74 -16.02
N CYS A 6 10.19 11.80 -15.85
CA CYS A 6 9.56 12.05 -14.57
C CYS A 6 9.89 10.93 -13.57
N LYS A 7 10.47 11.26 -12.41
CA LYS A 7 10.80 10.28 -11.36
C LYS A 7 9.58 9.52 -10.80
N THR A 8 8.39 10.06 -10.96
CA THR A 8 7.17 9.46 -10.40
C THR A 8 6.46 8.55 -11.39
N CYS A 9 6.19 9.03 -12.62
CA CYS A 9 5.40 8.29 -13.62
C CYS A 9 6.22 7.81 -14.81
N ASN A 10 7.51 8.13 -14.85
CA ASN A 10 8.46 7.81 -15.92
C ASN A 10 8.12 8.41 -17.30
N LYS A 11 7.14 9.32 -17.37
CA LYS A 11 6.80 10.03 -18.60
C LYS A 11 7.91 11.00 -18.95
N GLU A 12 8.32 11.03 -20.21
CA GLU A 12 9.24 12.03 -20.75
C GLU A 12 8.56 13.39 -20.79
N PHE A 13 9.28 14.45 -20.41
CA PHE A 13 8.79 15.84 -20.47
C PHE A 13 9.91 16.85 -20.65
N GLU A 14 9.61 17.98 -21.19
CA GLU A 14 10.55 19.09 -21.38
C GLU A 14 10.53 20.03 -20.19
N THR A 15 11.72 20.53 -19.82
CA THR A 15 11.88 21.48 -18.71
C THR A 15 13.00 22.48 -18.98
N LEU A 16 12.88 23.69 -18.42
CA LEU A 16 13.92 24.72 -18.47
C LEU A 16 15.07 24.43 -17.48
N HIS A 17 14.83 23.58 -16.48
CA HIS A 17 15.82 23.27 -15.45
C HIS A 17 15.98 21.76 -15.28
N PRO A 18 17.20 21.20 -15.47
CA PRO A 18 17.46 19.77 -15.36
C PRO A 18 17.21 19.21 -13.94
N LYS A 19 17.09 20.08 -12.93
CA LYS A 19 16.76 19.69 -11.55
C LYS A 19 15.26 19.39 -11.32
N TYR A 20 14.38 19.81 -12.24
CA TYR A 20 12.96 19.43 -12.13
C TYR A 20 12.79 17.96 -12.49
N MET A 21 12.31 17.20 -11.50
CA MET A 21 12.28 15.74 -11.57
C MET A 21 10.87 15.17 -11.79
N CYS A 22 9.86 16.04 -11.86
CA CYS A 22 8.45 15.65 -11.97
C CYS A 22 7.75 16.48 -13.04
N CYS A 23 7.00 15.79 -13.92
CA CYS A 23 6.31 16.41 -15.07
C CYS A 23 5.11 17.27 -14.69
N SER A 24 4.63 17.20 -13.45
CA SER A 24 3.46 17.96 -12.95
C SER A 24 3.54 18.17 -11.44
N ALA A 25 2.74 19.14 -10.94
CA ALA A 25 2.58 19.38 -9.51
C ALA A 25 2.04 18.15 -8.77
N GLN A 26 1.18 17.35 -9.41
CA GLN A 26 0.67 16.10 -8.87
C GLN A 26 1.79 15.05 -8.72
N CYS A 27 2.62 14.86 -9.74
CA CYS A 27 3.79 14.01 -9.67
C CYS A 27 4.78 14.47 -8.61
N GLY A 28 4.95 15.79 -8.44
CA GLY A 28 5.79 16.37 -7.38
C GLY A 28 5.27 16.06 -5.97
N ARG A 29 3.96 16.16 -5.74
CA ARG A 29 3.34 15.75 -4.47
C ARG A 29 3.56 14.27 -4.18
N ILE A 30 3.29 13.42 -5.17
CA ILE A 30 3.49 11.96 -5.05
C ILE A 30 4.97 11.63 -4.78
N ASN A 31 5.91 12.31 -5.45
CA ASN A 31 7.33 12.12 -5.20
C ASN A 31 7.74 12.48 -3.76
N LYS A 32 7.17 13.54 -3.20
CA LYS A 32 7.38 13.88 -1.78
C LYS A 32 6.87 12.80 -0.84
N VAL A 33 5.69 12.24 -1.13
CA VAL A 33 5.13 11.11 -0.37
C VAL A 33 6.06 9.90 -0.46
N LEU A 34 6.45 9.50 -1.67
CA LEU A 34 7.40 8.40 -1.89
C LEU A 34 8.70 8.61 -1.13
N THR A 35 9.30 9.81 -1.22
CA THR A 35 10.56 10.11 -0.53
C THR A 35 10.42 10.02 0.99
N ARG A 36 9.28 10.46 1.54
CA ARG A 36 8.98 10.34 2.97
C ARG A 36 8.96 8.87 3.42
N TYR A 37 8.27 8.01 2.68
CA TYR A 37 8.15 6.58 3.03
C TYR A 37 9.40 5.76 2.67
N GLN A 38 10.12 6.10 1.59
CA GLN A 38 11.37 5.42 1.19
C GLN A 38 12.46 5.48 2.25
N LYS A 39 12.60 6.63 2.93
CA LYS A 39 13.59 6.80 4.00
C LYS A 39 13.40 5.81 5.15
N GLU A 40 12.17 5.35 5.34
CA GLU A 40 11.80 4.53 6.48
C GLU A 40 11.70 3.04 6.17
N ASN A 41 11.27 2.65 4.96
CA ASN A 41 10.79 1.28 4.71
C ASN A 41 11.11 0.70 3.32
N GLY A 42 11.86 1.37 2.43
CA GLY A 42 12.21 0.87 1.11
C GLY A 42 11.44 1.49 -0.06
N ASP A 43 11.59 0.92 -1.27
CA ASP A 43 11.00 1.46 -2.50
C ASP A 43 9.53 1.03 -2.68
N TRP A 44 8.62 1.89 -2.29
CA TRP A 44 7.18 1.67 -2.41
C TRP A 44 6.69 1.55 -3.86
N ASN A 45 7.28 2.28 -4.81
CA ASN A 45 6.87 2.18 -6.21
C ASN A 45 7.20 0.80 -6.78
N LEU A 46 8.42 0.33 -6.55
CA LEU A 46 8.84 -1.01 -6.96
C LEU A 46 8.03 -2.10 -6.26
N TYR A 47 7.73 -1.91 -4.98
CA TYR A 47 6.92 -2.83 -4.20
C TYR A 47 5.49 -2.95 -4.77
N PHE A 48 4.83 -1.83 -5.03
CA PHE A 48 3.47 -1.83 -5.59
C PHE A 48 3.40 -2.36 -7.02
N ARG A 49 4.41 -2.08 -7.86
CA ARG A 49 4.52 -2.75 -9.18
C ARG A 49 4.52 -4.26 -9.04
N HIS A 50 5.27 -4.79 -8.08
CA HIS A 50 5.32 -6.24 -7.84
C HIS A 50 3.98 -6.78 -7.30
N LEU A 51 3.30 -6.08 -6.41
CA LEU A 51 1.98 -6.49 -5.94
C LEU A 51 0.96 -6.55 -7.07
N LEU A 52 0.96 -5.54 -7.95
CA LEU A 52 0.01 -5.44 -9.06
C LEU A 52 0.29 -6.43 -10.19
N SER A 53 1.54 -6.85 -10.39
CA SER A 53 1.89 -7.84 -11.43
C SER A 53 1.18 -9.20 -11.26
N LYS A 54 0.63 -9.45 -10.07
CA LYS A 54 -0.09 -10.68 -9.71
C LYS A 54 -1.61 -10.49 -9.58
N LYS A 55 -2.13 -9.30 -9.91
CA LYS A 55 -3.53 -8.95 -9.74
C LYS A 55 -4.14 -8.58 -11.08
N GLN A 56 -5.40 -8.95 -11.28
CA GLN A 56 -6.21 -8.46 -12.38
C GLN A 56 -6.87 -7.14 -11.99
N GLY A 57 -7.02 -6.22 -12.93
CA GLY A 57 -7.64 -4.90 -12.70
C GLY A 57 -6.81 -3.76 -13.30
N ASN A 58 -7.38 -2.57 -13.30
CA ASN A 58 -6.79 -1.35 -13.89
C ASN A 58 -6.04 -0.49 -12.87
N LEU A 59 -5.65 -1.07 -11.74
CA LEU A 59 -4.92 -0.35 -10.69
C LEU A 59 -3.49 -0.05 -11.10
N THR A 60 -3.04 1.13 -10.77
CA THR A 60 -1.65 1.58 -10.99
C THR A 60 -0.88 1.69 -9.67
N PRO A 61 0.46 1.65 -9.70
CA PRO A 61 1.25 1.94 -8.49
C PRO A 61 0.94 3.31 -7.89
N LEU A 62 0.58 4.30 -8.72
CA LEU A 62 0.20 5.63 -8.26
C LEU A 62 -1.10 5.63 -7.44
N ASP A 63 -2.05 4.79 -7.77
CA ASP A 63 -3.30 4.65 -7.01
C ASP A 63 -3.01 4.09 -5.61
N LEU A 64 -2.13 3.09 -5.52
CA LEU A 64 -1.73 2.53 -4.23
C LEU A 64 -0.88 3.50 -3.39
N ILE A 65 -0.06 4.36 -4.02
CA ILE A 65 0.69 5.40 -3.33
C ILE A 65 -0.24 6.46 -2.74
N LYS A 66 -1.25 6.89 -3.51
CA LYS A 66 -2.28 7.81 -3.02
C LYS A 66 -3.07 7.20 -1.87
N MET A 67 -3.44 5.93 -1.98
CA MET A 67 -4.13 5.18 -0.92
C MET A 67 -3.26 5.08 0.34
N LEU A 68 -1.97 4.78 0.21
CA LEU A 68 -1.02 4.76 1.33
C LEU A 68 -0.96 6.12 2.03
N ASP A 69 -0.94 7.21 1.27
CA ASP A 69 -0.95 8.56 1.83
C ASP A 69 -2.27 8.90 2.52
N ASN A 70 -3.39 8.57 1.92
CA ASN A 70 -4.72 8.75 2.51
C ASN A 70 -4.91 7.93 3.81
N GLN A 71 -4.24 6.79 3.94
CA GLN A 71 -4.25 5.96 5.14
C GLN A 71 -3.14 6.35 6.15
N ASP A 72 -2.43 7.46 5.93
CA ASP A 72 -1.30 7.91 6.77
C ASP A 72 -0.23 6.81 6.97
N GLY A 73 -0.01 5.99 5.93
CA GLY A 73 0.94 4.87 5.97
C GLY A 73 0.54 3.71 6.86
N LYS A 74 -0.74 3.63 7.27
CA LYS A 74 -1.24 2.63 8.22
C LYS A 74 -2.17 1.61 7.57
N CYS A 75 -2.22 0.44 8.17
CA CYS A 75 -3.19 -0.61 7.84
C CYS A 75 -4.61 -0.12 8.11
N ALA A 76 -5.50 -0.20 7.12
CA ALA A 76 -6.87 0.25 7.23
C ALA A 76 -7.67 -0.45 8.34
N LEU A 77 -7.33 -1.70 8.68
CA LEU A 77 -8.07 -2.48 9.68
C LEU A 77 -7.42 -2.51 11.06
N SER A 78 -6.09 -2.52 11.15
CA SER A 78 -5.40 -2.65 12.45
C SER A 78 -4.72 -1.36 12.93
N GLY A 79 -4.62 -0.33 12.09
CA GLY A 79 -3.89 0.90 12.41
C GLY A 79 -2.36 0.73 12.46
N THR A 80 -1.83 -0.48 12.28
CA THR A 80 -0.39 -0.76 12.31
C THR A 80 0.31 -0.09 11.13
N LYS A 81 1.49 0.49 11.38
CA LYS A 81 2.31 1.08 10.31
C LYS A 81 2.66 0.05 9.25
N LEU A 82 2.39 0.37 7.99
CA LEU A 82 2.70 -0.48 6.86
C LEU A 82 4.18 -0.37 6.47
N THR A 83 4.75 -1.49 6.02
CA THR A 83 6.10 -1.59 5.49
C THR A 83 6.10 -2.15 4.07
N CYS A 84 7.23 -2.03 3.36
CA CYS A 84 7.47 -2.63 2.04
C CYS A 84 8.82 -3.36 1.97
N ILE A 85 9.18 -4.03 3.05
CA ILE A 85 10.46 -4.71 3.22
C ILE A 85 10.54 -5.91 2.27
N ARG A 86 11.64 -6.01 1.52
CA ARG A 86 11.93 -7.11 0.59
C ARG A 86 13.25 -7.76 0.96
N VAL A 87 13.24 -8.58 1.98
CA VAL A 87 14.39 -9.42 2.35
C VAL A 87 14.15 -10.83 1.82
N ARG A 88 15.15 -11.40 1.14
CA ARG A 88 15.06 -12.75 0.59
C ARG A 88 14.90 -13.77 1.73
N GLY A 89 13.83 -14.54 1.67
CA GLY A 89 13.54 -15.57 2.69
C GLY A 89 12.75 -15.06 3.90
N GLU A 90 12.57 -13.75 4.07
CA GLU A 90 11.77 -13.20 5.15
C GLU A 90 10.44 -12.62 4.66
N ILE A 91 9.38 -12.94 5.39
CA ILE A 91 8.04 -12.42 5.14
C ILE A 91 7.68 -11.49 6.29
N SER A 92 7.81 -10.17 6.05
CA SER A 92 7.33 -9.20 7.03
C SER A 92 5.81 -9.23 7.14
N THR A 93 5.30 -9.44 8.35
CA THR A 93 3.87 -9.46 8.67
C THR A 93 3.20 -8.10 8.48
N THR A 94 3.97 -7.01 8.60
CA THR A 94 3.52 -5.62 8.45
C THR A 94 3.60 -5.09 7.03
N ASN A 95 4.14 -5.87 6.08
CA ASN A 95 4.17 -5.45 4.68
C ASN A 95 2.77 -5.18 4.15
N ALA A 96 2.65 -4.11 3.36
CA ALA A 96 1.39 -3.75 2.73
C ALA A 96 0.89 -4.86 1.81
N SER A 97 -0.39 -5.11 1.86
CA SER A 97 -1.11 -6.03 0.99
C SER A 97 -2.40 -5.36 0.51
N ILE A 98 -2.76 -5.61 -0.75
CA ILE A 98 -4.02 -5.13 -1.31
C ILE A 98 -5.13 -6.08 -0.84
N ASP A 99 -6.06 -5.54 -0.09
CA ASP A 99 -7.24 -6.24 0.41
C ASP A 99 -8.50 -5.70 -0.27
N ARG A 100 -9.44 -6.57 -0.63
CA ARG A 100 -10.74 -6.15 -1.17
C ARG A 100 -11.72 -5.92 -0.02
N ILE A 101 -12.31 -4.74 0.06
CA ILE A 101 -13.33 -4.40 1.06
C ILE A 101 -14.47 -5.40 0.99
N ASN A 102 -15.02 -5.60 -0.22
CA ASN A 102 -15.92 -6.70 -0.55
C ASN A 102 -15.11 -7.84 -1.19
N ALA A 103 -14.93 -8.94 -0.48
CA ALA A 103 -14.11 -10.07 -0.92
C ALA A 103 -14.58 -10.73 -2.23
N GLY A 104 -15.87 -10.67 -2.56
CA GLY A 104 -16.45 -11.16 -3.82
C GLY A 104 -16.31 -10.20 -5.00
N GLY A 105 -15.94 -8.93 -4.76
CA GLY A 105 -15.86 -7.91 -5.79
C GLY A 105 -14.53 -7.88 -6.55
N GLU A 106 -14.43 -6.99 -7.53
CA GLU A 106 -13.24 -6.80 -8.35
C GLU A 106 -12.17 -5.96 -7.64
N TYR A 107 -10.93 -6.03 -8.16
CA TYR A 107 -9.83 -5.16 -7.77
C TYR A 107 -9.95 -3.80 -8.47
N ASN A 108 -10.76 -2.91 -7.95
CA ASN A 108 -10.87 -1.52 -8.38
C ASN A 108 -10.62 -0.56 -7.19
N ILE A 109 -10.41 0.71 -7.49
CA ILE A 109 -10.00 1.70 -6.49
C ILE A 109 -11.02 1.88 -5.36
N ASP A 110 -12.31 1.68 -5.64
CA ASP A 110 -13.38 1.86 -4.66
C ASP A 110 -13.60 0.62 -3.78
N ASN A 111 -13.08 -0.54 -4.21
CA ASN A 111 -13.23 -1.82 -3.52
C ASN A 111 -11.93 -2.32 -2.89
N ILE A 112 -10.88 -1.52 -2.81
CA ILE A 112 -9.62 -1.95 -2.20
C ILE A 112 -9.21 -1.06 -1.03
N GLN A 113 -8.38 -1.62 -0.18
CA GLN A 113 -7.69 -0.94 0.90
C GLN A 113 -6.29 -1.55 1.10
N LEU A 114 -5.38 -0.82 1.72
CA LEU A 114 -4.07 -1.35 2.10
C LEU A 114 -4.14 -1.84 3.55
N VAL A 115 -3.77 -3.09 3.75
CA VAL A 115 -3.71 -3.73 5.07
C VAL A 115 -2.37 -4.41 5.28
N CYS A 116 -2.03 -4.73 6.53
CA CYS A 116 -0.88 -5.60 6.82
C CYS A 116 -1.08 -6.98 6.19
N ARG A 117 -0.02 -7.58 5.69
CA ARG A 117 -0.04 -8.94 5.13
C ARG A 117 -0.63 -9.95 6.11
N ALA A 118 -0.28 -9.87 7.39
CA ALA A 118 -0.88 -10.74 8.42
C ALA A 118 -2.40 -10.57 8.49
N VAL A 119 -2.88 -9.32 8.55
CA VAL A 119 -4.32 -9.01 8.60
C VAL A 119 -5.04 -9.55 7.36
N ASN A 120 -4.47 -9.35 6.16
CA ASN A 120 -5.05 -9.88 4.92
C ASN A 120 -5.13 -11.41 4.92
N SER A 121 -4.07 -12.08 5.39
CA SER A 121 -4.04 -13.53 5.49
C SER A 121 -5.08 -14.08 6.49
N PHE A 122 -5.24 -13.42 7.64
CA PHE A 122 -6.21 -13.83 8.65
C PHE A 122 -7.65 -13.55 8.23
N ARG A 123 -7.88 -12.42 7.57
CA ARG A 123 -9.21 -12.07 7.07
C ARG A 123 -9.65 -12.99 5.94
N ASN A 124 -8.78 -13.31 5.01
CA ASN A 124 -9.08 -14.12 3.84
C ASN A 124 -10.36 -13.65 3.13
N ASN A 125 -11.39 -14.50 3.04
CA ASN A 125 -12.68 -14.21 2.40
C ASN A 125 -13.77 -13.78 3.39
N LEU A 126 -13.45 -13.57 4.65
CA LEU A 126 -14.42 -13.08 5.64
C LEU A 126 -14.85 -11.65 5.31
N THR A 127 -16.11 -11.31 5.61
CA THR A 127 -16.51 -9.91 5.65
C THR A 127 -15.72 -9.16 6.72
N ILE A 128 -15.60 -7.84 6.60
CA ILE A 128 -14.91 -7.03 7.62
C ILE A 128 -15.60 -7.22 8.99
N ALA A 129 -16.92 -7.27 9.02
CA ALA A 129 -17.70 -7.46 10.25
C ALA A 129 -17.41 -8.82 10.91
N ASP A 130 -17.41 -9.90 10.13
CA ASP A 130 -17.11 -11.24 10.66
C ASP A 130 -15.66 -11.34 11.13
N PHE A 131 -14.72 -10.79 10.38
CA PHE A 131 -13.32 -10.74 10.78
C PHE A 131 -13.12 -10.03 12.13
N ILE A 132 -13.72 -8.83 12.30
CA ILE A 132 -13.66 -8.09 13.56
C ILE A 132 -14.30 -8.87 14.70
N ASN A 133 -15.43 -9.55 14.45
CA ASN A 133 -16.10 -10.37 15.46
C ASN A 133 -15.21 -11.55 15.90
N TRP A 134 -14.55 -12.22 14.97
CA TRP A 134 -13.58 -13.27 15.30
C TRP A 134 -12.39 -12.75 16.09
N CYS A 135 -11.81 -11.60 15.70
CA CYS A 135 -10.70 -10.97 16.44
C CYS A 135 -11.10 -10.69 17.90
N LYS A 136 -12.32 -10.16 18.14
CA LYS A 136 -12.84 -9.91 19.48
C LYS A 136 -12.99 -11.19 20.30
N LYS A 137 -13.52 -12.27 19.70
CA LYS A 137 -13.69 -13.57 20.37
C LYS A 137 -12.34 -14.15 20.78
N VAL A 138 -11.35 -14.13 19.88
CA VAL A 138 -9.99 -14.63 20.16
C VAL A 138 -9.34 -13.82 21.28
N ALA A 139 -9.39 -12.49 21.19
CA ALA A 139 -8.80 -11.61 22.21
C ALA A 139 -9.46 -11.83 23.58
N LYS A 140 -10.79 -11.91 23.66
CA LYS A 140 -11.53 -12.18 24.90
C LYS A 140 -11.12 -13.50 25.55
N ASN A 141 -11.06 -14.57 24.76
CA ASN A 141 -10.67 -15.89 25.26
C ASN A 141 -9.20 -15.94 25.72
N ALA A 142 -8.29 -15.26 25.03
CA ALA A 142 -6.90 -15.18 25.42
C ALA A 142 -6.71 -14.43 26.76
N ILE A 143 -7.41 -13.32 26.96
CA ILE A 143 -7.37 -12.56 28.22
C ILE A 143 -7.90 -13.39 29.39
N GLN A 144 -9.01 -14.13 29.21
CA GLN A 144 -9.59 -14.98 30.25
C GLN A 144 -8.68 -16.14 30.69
N LYS A 145 -7.75 -16.59 29.84
CA LYS A 145 -6.81 -17.66 30.19
C LYS A 145 -5.56 -17.17 30.91
N GLN A 146 -5.34 -15.86 30.97
CA GLN A 146 -4.19 -15.24 31.65
C GLN A 146 -4.52 -14.73 33.03
N THR A 147 -5.81 -14.77 33.41
CA THR A 147 -6.34 -14.49 34.75
C THR A 147 -6.62 -15.78 35.49
#